data_1ce99d4a13520bc09e311094201c39fa
#
_entry.id   1ce99d4a13520bc09e311094201c39fa
#
_cell.length_a   1.000
_cell.length_b   1.000
_cell.length_c   1.000
_cell.angle_alpha   90.00
_cell.angle_beta   90.00
_cell.angle_gamma   90.00
#
_symmetry.space_group_name_H-M   'P 1'
#
loop_
_entity.id
_entity.type
_entity.pdbx_description
1 polymer ?
#
loop_
_entity_poly.entity_id
_entity_poly.type
_entity_poly.pdbx_seq_one_letter_code
_entity_poly.pdbx_strand_id
1 'polypeptide(L)'
;MKQKLTHSRFLIPGIILLGIVLRSPFTTLSTVLSDIASGLGVEVSSLGLLTSLPLLTFAVFSPFAASWAKRFGIERLFLGVLIVMTLGSALRTFNLPLLYVGTILVGAGIAFINVLLPSLIQANEPNQLGFLTTLYITAMGLSTAVASSVAVPITKATSWQGLVWVLTAVCALALVVWLPNVRQIII
;
A
#
# COMPACT_ATOMS: atom_id res chain seq x y z
N MET A 1 -26.02 -5.16 18.29
CA MET A 1 -25.06 -6.08 18.96
C MET A 1 -23.72 -5.37 19.05
N LYS A 2 -23.30 -4.98 20.27
CA LYS A 2 -21.95 -4.39 20.48
C LYS A 2 -20.95 -5.55 20.43
N GLN A 3 -20.27 -5.72 19.30
CA GLN A 3 -19.09 -6.58 19.24
C GLN A 3 -18.05 -5.99 20.20
N LYS A 4 -17.74 -6.72 21.26
CA LYS A 4 -16.58 -6.46 22.10
C LYS A 4 -15.35 -6.72 21.23
N LEU A 5 -14.80 -5.65 20.67
CA LEU A 5 -13.54 -5.70 19.96
C LEU A 5 -12.44 -5.95 20.99
N THR A 6 -11.91 -7.15 21.00
CA THR A 6 -10.71 -7.47 21.76
C THR A 6 -9.58 -6.60 21.20
N HIS A 7 -8.97 -5.76 22.05
CA HIS A 7 -7.79 -4.96 21.68
C HIS A 7 -6.72 -5.88 21.09
N SER A 8 -6.63 -5.93 19.77
CA SER A 8 -5.55 -6.66 19.12
C SER A 8 -4.25 -5.89 19.37
N ARG A 9 -3.28 -6.54 20.03
CA ARG A 9 -1.93 -5.96 20.20
C ARG A 9 -1.26 -5.64 18.88
N PHE A 10 -1.77 -6.17 17.76
CA PHE A 10 -1.26 -5.97 16.40
C PHE A 10 -1.99 -4.86 15.63
N LEU A 11 -3.05 -4.25 16.21
CA LEU A 11 -3.81 -3.21 15.52
C LEU A 11 -2.95 -1.95 15.27
N ILE A 12 -2.28 -1.43 16.29
CA ILE A 12 -1.45 -0.23 16.17
C ILE A 12 -0.26 -0.45 15.24
N PRO A 13 0.56 -1.51 15.38
CA PRO A 13 1.61 -1.83 14.41
C PRO A 13 1.07 -2.02 12.98
N GLY A 14 -0.09 -2.65 12.84
CA GLY A 14 -0.77 -2.81 11.56
C GLY A 14 -1.14 -1.48 10.91
N ILE A 15 -1.72 -0.55 11.67
CA ILE A 15 -2.08 0.80 11.20
C ILE A 15 -0.83 1.57 10.74
N ILE A 16 0.27 1.51 11.49
CA ILE A 16 1.54 2.16 11.11
C ILE A 16 2.07 1.58 9.78
N LEU A 17 2.10 0.25 9.67
CA LEU A 17 2.56 -0.42 8.44
C LEU A 17 1.65 -0.14 7.24
N LEU A 18 0.33 -0.08 7.45
CA LEU A 18 -0.59 0.37 6.41
C LEU A 18 -0.26 1.80 5.96
N GLY A 19 0.02 2.72 6.89
CA GLY A 19 0.48 4.07 6.57
C GLY A 19 1.75 4.08 5.71
N ILE A 20 2.74 3.24 6.04
CA ILE A 20 3.98 3.10 5.27
C ILE A 20 3.69 2.59 3.85
N VAL A 21 2.89 1.53 3.73
CA VAL A 21 2.55 0.91 2.44
C VAL A 21 1.71 1.82 1.55
N LEU A 22 0.92 2.72 2.12
CA LEU A 22 0.09 3.66 1.36
C LEU A 22 0.91 4.61 0.46
N ARG A 23 2.12 4.94 0.84
CA ARG A 23 2.88 6.02 0.17
C ARG A 23 4.15 5.53 -0.50
N SER A 24 4.91 4.61 0.12
CA SER A 24 6.22 4.18 -0.38
C SER A 24 6.19 3.59 -1.80
N PRO A 25 5.26 2.69 -2.20
CA PRO A 25 5.28 2.10 -3.54
C PRO A 25 4.97 3.09 -4.67
N PHE A 26 4.32 4.21 -4.33
CA PHE A 26 3.95 5.25 -5.28
C PHE A 26 5.06 6.26 -5.50
N THR A 27 5.56 6.85 -4.41
CA THR A 27 6.57 7.92 -4.49
C THR A 27 7.91 7.40 -4.98
N THR A 28 8.27 6.19 -4.61
CA THR A 28 9.54 5.57 -4.99
C THR A 28 9.65 5.33 -6.50
N LEU A 29 8.59 4.86 -7.17
CA LEU A 29 8.61 4.65 -8.61
C LEU A 29 8.87 5.96 -9.39
N SER A 30 8.24 7.03 -8.98
CA SER A 30 8.42 8.34 -9.62
C SER A 30 9.86 8.85 -9.50
N THR A 31 10.54 8.52 -8.40
CA THR A 31 11.93 8.95 -8.15
C THR A 31 12.94 8.24 -9.07
N VAL A 32 12.67 7.00 -9.48
CA VAL A 32 13.58 6.17 -10.29
C VAL A 32 13.05 5.90 -11.70
N LEU A 33 12.18 6.77 -12.20
CA LEU A 33 11.53 6.59 -13.50
C LEU A 33 12.54 6.51 -14.66
N SER A 34 13.62 7.30 -14.59
CA SER A 34 14.71 7.27 -15.59
C SER A 34 15.48 5.95 -15.57
N ASP A 35 15.70 5.39 -14.38
CA ASP A 35 16.39 4.10 -14.24
C ASP A 35 15.53 2.95 -14.77
N ILE A 36 14.20 3.01 -14.55
CA ILE A 36 13.23 2.07 -15.10
C ILE A 36 13.22 2.15 -16.64
N ALA A 37 13.16 3.37 -17.19
CA ALA A 37 13.18 3.61 -18.63
C ALA A 37 14.44 3.03 -19.29
N SER A 38 15.61 3.33 -18.70
CA SER A 38 16.90 2.80 -19.15
C SER A 38 16.98 1.28 -19.05
N GLY A 39 16.46 0.69 -17.95
CA GLY A 39 16.46 -0.75 -17.74
C GLY A 39 15.51 -1.53 -18.67
N LEU A 40 14.44 -0.89 -19.13
CA LEU A 40 13.48 -1.46 -20.08
C LEU A 40 13.78 -1.11 -21.54
N GLY A 41 14.76 -0.23 -21.80
CA GLY A 41 15.08 0.23 -23.15
C GLY A 41 13.99 1.08 -23.81
N VAL A 42 13.25 1.86 -23.02
CA VAL A 42 12.16 2.72 -23.48
C VAL A 42 12.43 4.18 -23.12
N GLU A 43 11.78 5.11 -23.82
CA GLU A 43 11.87 6.53 -23.46
C GLU A 43 11.12 6.84 -22.16
N VAL A 44 11.66 7.77 -21.36
CA VAL A 44 11.02 8.24 -20.12
C VAL A 44 9.62 8.81 -20.38
N SER A 45 9.43 9.46 -21.52
CA SER A 45 8.13 10.00 -21.97
C SER A 45 7.04 8.94 -22.07
N SER A 46 7.38 7.71 -22.48
CA SER A 46 6.43 6.58 -22.58
C SER A 46 5.97 6.07 -21.21
N LEU A 47 6.71 6.35 -20.16
CA LEU A 47 6.38 5.99 -18.78
C LEU A 47 5.57 7.09 -18.04
N GLY A 48 5.25 8.20 -18.70
CA GLY A 48 4.49 9.30 -18.09
C GLY A 48 3.13 8.85 -17.51
N LEU A 49 2.44 7.93 -18.18
CA LEU A 49 1.21 7.34 -17.67
C LEU A 49 1.41 6.58 -16.37
N LEU A 50 2.59 6.00 -16.13
CA LEU A 50 2.87 5.22 -14.93
C LEU A 50 2.76 6.07 -13.65
N THR A 51 3.09 7.36 -13.73
CA THR A 51 2.99 8.29 -12.60
C THR A 51 1.56 8.76 -12.33
N SER A 52 0.71 8.82 -13.36
CA SER A 52 -0.71 9.22 -13.26
C SER A 52 -1.62 8.05 -12.92
N LEU A 53 -1.21 6.83 -13.24
CA LEU A 53 -2.00 5.63 -13.12
C LEU A 53 -2.53 5.37 -11.69
N PRO A 54 -1.74 5.56 -10.61
CA PRO A 54 -2.26 5.41 -9.25
C PRO A 54 -3.37 6.39 -8.90
N LEU A 55 -3.34 7.61 -9.42
CA LEU A 55 -4.40 8.60 -9.22
C LEU A 55 -5.67 8.21 -9.96
N LEU A 56 -5.54 7.71 -11.19
CA LEU A 56 -6.67 7.20 -11.97
C LEU A 56 -7.30 5.97 -11.29
N THR A 57 -6.49 5.03 -10.83
CA THR A 57 -6.98 3.87 -10.08
C THR A 57 -7.64 4.28 -8.77
N PHE A 58 -7.10 5.28 -8.08
CA PHE A 58 -7.73 5.84 -6.88
C PHE A 58 -9.14 6.37 -7.19
N ALA A 59 -9.28 7.18 -8.24
CA ALA A 59 -10.58 7.73 -8.64
C ALA A 59 -11.60 6.64 -9.00
N VAL A 60 -11.17 5.58 -9.69
CA VAL A 60 -12.03 4.47 -10.12
C VAL A 60 -12.43 3.56 -8.96
N PHE A 61 -11.48 3.20 -8.08
CA PHE A 61 -11.71 2.18 -7.06
C PHE A 61 -12.23 2.72 -5.71
N SER A 62 -12.00 4.00 -5.40
CA SER A 62 -12.48 4.60 -4.14
C SER A 62 -13.99 4.46 -3.90
N PRO A 63 -14.88 4.66 -4.88
CA PRO A 63 -16.32 4.53 -4.65
C PRO A 63 -16.75 3.11 -4.25
N PHE A 64 -16.01 2.10 -4.68
CA PHE A 64 -16.34 0.70 -4.39
C PHE A 64 -15.89 0.26 -3.00
N ALA A 65 -14.94 0.98 -2.38
CA ALA A 65 -14.34 0.60 -1.11
C ALA A 65 -15.39 0.40 0.00
N ALA A 66 -16.29 1.36 0.18
CA ALA A 66 -17.33 1.30 1.20
C ALA A 66 -18.32 0.14 0.98
N SER A 67 -18.70 -0.12 -0.28
CA SER A 67 -19.63 -1.20 -0.63
C SER A 67 -19.00 -2.57 -0.37
N TRP A 68 -17.74 -2.74 -0.73
CA TRP A 68 -17.00 -3.99 -0.50
C TRP A 68 -16.70 -4.22 0.97
N ALA A 69 -16.41 -3.16 1.73
CA ALA A 69 -16.22 -3.24 3.17
C ALA A 69 -17.49 -3.71 3.91
N LYS A 70 -18.68 -3.25 3.47
CA LYS A 70 -19.97 -3.71 4.01
C LYS A 70 -20.22 -5.19 3.70
N ARG A 71 -19.75 -5.68 2.55
CA ARG A 71 -20.00 -7.06 2.10
C ARG A 71 -19.03 -8.07 2.72
N PHE A 72 -17.76 -7.74 2.80
CA PHE A 72 -16.68 -8.67 3.18
C PHE A 72 -16.13 -8.42 4.60
N GLY A 73 -16.43 -7.28 5.21
CA GLY A 73 -15.79 -6.80 6.43
C GLY A 73 -14.47 -6.09 6.13
N ILE A 74 -14.15 -5.04 6.91
CA ILE A 74 -12.99 -4.17 6.66
C ILE A 74 -11.67 -4.95 6.82
N GLU A 75 -11.57 -5.77 7.85
CA GLU A 75 -10.33 -6.48 8.20
C GLU A 75 -9.98 -7.56 7.17
N ARG A 76 -10.98 -8.31 6.70
CA ARG A 76 -10.81 -9.32 5.63
C ARG A 76 -10.52 -8.65 4.29
N LEU A 77 -11.17 -7.53 4.04
CA LEU A 77 -10.92 -6.75 2.83
C LEU A 77 -9.48 -6.23 2.81
N PHE A 78 -8.96 -5.72 3.94
CA PHE A 78 -7.55 -5.30 4.04
C PHE A 78 -6.58 -6.45 3.82
N LEU A 79 -6.87 -7.64 4.33
CA LEU A 79 -6.05 -8.82 4.04
C LEU A 79 -6.01 -9.11 2.53
N GLY A 80 -7.17 -9.16 1.88
CA GLY A 80 -7.26 -9.38 0.42
C GLY A 80 -6.52 -8.30 -0.38
N VAL A 81 -6.70 -7.04 0.02
CA VAL A 81 -6.02 -5.89 -0.60
C VAL A 81 -4.50 -5.99 -0.45
N LEU A 82 -3.98 -6.33 0.73
CA LEU A 82 -2.55 -6.49 0.96
C LEU A 82 -1.95 -7.65 0.16
N ILE A 83 -2.69 -8.75 -0.02
CA ILE A 83 -2.29 -9.84 -0.91
C ILE A 83 -2.17 -9.33 -2.36
N VAL A 84 -3.20 -8.63 -2.86
CA VAL A 84 -3.21 -8.07 -4.22
C VAL A 84 -2.08 -7.07 -4.42
N MET A 85 -1.82 -6.20 -3.43
CA MET A 85 -0.72 -5.24 -3.49
C MET A 85 0.65 -5.91 -3.50
N THR A 86 0.85 -6.95 -2.69
CA THR A 86 2.11 -7.71 -2.65
C THR A 86 2.36 -8.40 -4.00
N LEU A 87 1.35 -9.07 -4.55
CA LEU A 87 1.44 -9.71 -5.87
C LEU A 87 1.64 -8.66 -6.97
N GLY A 88 0.87 -7.56 -6.94
CA GLY A 88 1.00 -6.47 -7.89
C GLY A 88 2.38 -5.83 -7.84
N SER A 89 2.96 -5.64 -6.65
CA SER A 89 4.32 -5.14 -6.50
C SER A 89 5.36 -6.09 -7.08
N ALA A 90 5.24 -7.40 -6.84
CA ALA A 90 6.13 -8.41 -7.42
C ALA A 90 6.04 -8.46 -8.95
N LEU A 91 4.84 -8.35 -9.53
CA LEU A 91 4.63 -8.37 -10.98
C LEU A 91 5.38 -7.23 -11.71
N ARG A 92 5.62 -6.12 -11.04
CA ARG A 92 6.35 -4.96 -11.61
C ARG A 92 7.77 -5.26 -12.05
N THR A 93 8.39 -6.35 -11.56
CA THR A 93 9.81 -6.65 -11.81
C THR A 93 10.07 -7.34 -13.14
N PHE A 94 9.05 -7.87 -13.82
CA PHE A 94 9.25 -8.76 -14.97
C PHE A 94 9.37 -8.01 -16.31
N ASN A 95 8.37 -7.23 -16.69
CA ASN A 95 8.34 -6.55 -17.98
C ASN A 95 7.40 -5.33 -17.96
N LEU A 96 7.44 -4.52 -19.03
CA LEU A 96 6.67 -3.29 -19.17
C LEU A 96 5.14 -3.49 -18.99
N PRO A 97 4.47 -4.46 -19.66
CA PRO A 97 3.04 -4.68 -19.44
C PRO A 97 2.70 -5.03 -17.99
N LEU A 98 3.50 -5.90 -17.35
CA LEU A 98 3.31 -6.28 -15.96
C LEU A 98 3.64 -5.15 -14.97
N LEU A 99 4.53 -4.23 -15.34
CA LEU A 99 4.77 -3.00 -14.58
C LEU A 99 3.51 -2.13 -14.51
N TYR A 100 2.78 -1.97 -15.62
CA TYR A 100 1.50 -1.25 -15.64
C TYR A 100 0.41 -1.99 -14.84
N VAL A 101 0.23 -3.28 -15.09
CA VAL A 101 -0.75 -4.10 -14.37
C VAL A 101 -0.47 -4.09 -12.86
N GLY A 102 0.77 -4.30 -12.46
CA GLY A 102 1.18 -4.25 -11.05
C GLY A 102 0.94 -2.87 -10.42
N THR A 103 1.14 -1.80 -11.18
CA THR A 103 0.86 -0.42 -10.71
C THR A 103 -0.63 -0.18 -10.52
N ILE A 104 -1.49 -0.71 -11.39
CA ILE A 104 -2.95 -0.66 -11.24
C ILE A 104 -3.36 -1.42 -9.97
N LEU A 105 -2.86 -2.63 -9.76
CA LEU A 105 -3.20 -3.45 -8.60
C LEU A 105 -2.78 -2.78 -7.27
N VAL A 106 -1.57 -2.22 -7.23
CA VAL A 106 -1.09 -1.49 -6.06
C VAL A 106 -1.88 -0.20 -5.85
N GLY A 107 -2.18 0.55 -6.91
CA GLY A 107 -2.99 1.77 -6.85
C GLY A 107 -4.42 1.52 -6.37
N ALA A 108 -5.05 0.44 -6.83
CA ALA A 108 -6.36 0.01 -6.35
C ALA A 108 -6.30 -0.32 -4.85
N GLY A 109 -5.28 -1.05 -4.41
CA GLY A 109 -5.07 -1.36 -3.00
C GLY A 109 -4.91 -0.12 -2.13
N ILE A 110 -4.11 0.84 -2.59
CA ILE A 110 -3.94 2.15 -1.93
C ILE A 110 -5.29 2.87 -1.80
N ALA A 111 -6.14 2.84 -2.83
CA ALA A 111 -7.46 3.45 -2.81
C ALA A 111 -8.35 2.84 -1.70
N PHE A 112 -8.41 1.52 -1.62
CA PHE A 112 -9.18 0.83 -0.59
C PHE A 112 -8.70 1.15 0.82
N ILE A 113 -7.39 1.07 1.07
CA ILE A 113 -6.83 1.31 2.40
C ILE A 113 -7.05 2.77 2.83
N ASN A 114 -6.78 3.74 1.95
CA ASN A 114 -6.95 5.17 2.26
C ASN A 114 -8.39 5.51 2.66
N VAL A 115 -9.38 4.96 1.94
CA VAL A 115 -10.80 5.25 2.22
C VAL A 115 -11.27 4.57 3.50
N LEU A 116 -10.80 3.36 3.77
CA LEU A 116 -11.32 2.53 4.84
C LEU A 116 -10.54 2.61 6.15
N LEU A 117 -9.28 3.07 6.11
CA LEU A 117 -8.43 3.13 7.32
C LEU A 117 -9.01 4.04 8.42
N PRO A 118 -9.52 5.25 8.13
CA PRO A 118 -10.22 6.04 9.14
C PRO A 118 -11.47 5.34 9.71
N SER A 119 -12.22 4.66 8.86
CA SER A 119 -13.40 3.90 9.28
C SER A 119 -13.05 2.72 10.17
N LEU A 120 -11.95 2.03 9.87
CA LEU A 120 -11.41 0.97 10.71
C LEU A 120 -11.02 1.49 12.10
N ILE A 121 -10.30 2.61 12.15
CA ILE A 121 -9.87 3.22 13.42
C ILE A 121 -11.10 3.65 14.23
N GLN A 122 -12.08 4.29 13.59
CA GLN A 122 -13.31 4.73 14.27
C GLN A 122 -14.12 3.56 14.82
N ALA A 123 -14.15 2.42 14.13
CA ALA A 123 -14.86 1.23 14.56
C ALA A 123 -14.19 0.52 15.75
N ASN A 124 -12.84 0.49 15.77
CA ASN A 124 -12.07 -0.26 16.76
C ASN A 124 -11.64 0.59 17.95
N GLU A 125 -11.25 1.85 17.73
CA GLU A 125 -10.69 2.76 18.73
C GLU A 125 -11.29 4.17 18.61
N PRO A 126 -12.59 4.36 18.84
CA PRO A 126 -13.25 5.65 18.66
C PRO A 126 -12.67 6.74 19.56
N ASN A 127 -12.19 6.38 20.77
CA ASN A 127 -11.61 7.31 21.72
C ASN A 127 -10.19 7.78 21.32
N GLN A 128 -9.51 7.06 20.45
CA GLN A 128 -8.15 7.34 19.99
C GLN A 128 -8.09 7.72 18.51
N LEU A 129 -9.23 8.02 17.88
CA LEU A 129 -9.33 8.31 16.45
C LEU A 129 -8.33 9.39 16.01
N GLY A 130 -8.28 10.51 16.74
CA GLY A 130 -7.36 11.61 16.43
C GLY A 130 -5.89 11.20 16.54
N PHE A 131 -5.51 10.50 17.61
CA PHE A 131 -4.15 10.04 17.82
C PHE A 131 -3.71 9.03 16.73
N LEU A 132 -4.51 8.00 16.47
CA LEU A 132 -4.17 6.97 15.48
C LEU A 132 -4.17 7.52 14.07
N THR A 133 -5.05 8.48 13.75
CA THR A 133 -5.05 9.19 12.47
C THR A 133 -3.76 9.98 12.29
N THR A 134 -3.34 10.75 13.29
CA THR A 134 -2.07 11.47 13.27
C THR A 134 -0.89 10.52 13.13
N LEU A 135 -0.92 9.40 13.84
CA LEU A 135 0.13 8.40 13.82
C LEU A 135 0.36 7.81 12.42
N TYR A 136 -0.71 7.35 11.73
CA TYR A 136 -0.53 6.78 10.39
C TYR A 136 -0.20 7.84 9.34
N ILE A 137 -0.73 9.07 9.44
CA ILE A 137 -0.36 10.18 8.54
C ILE A 137 1.11 10.55 8.72
N THR A 138 1.60 10.59 9.95
CA THR A 138 3.03 10.81 10.24
C THR A 138 3.88 9.66 9.67
N ALA A 139 3.46 8.41 9.85
CA ALA A 139 4.13 7.25 9.26
C ALA A 139 4.17 7.33 7.72
N MET A 140 3.08 7.78 7.08
CA MET A 140 3.05 8.05 5.63
C MET A 140 4.09 9.10 5.22
N GLY A 141 4.16 10.22 5.93
CA GLY A 141 5.12 11.30 5.66
C GLY A 141 6.56 10.84 5.81
N LEU A 142 6.87 10.18 6.93
CA LEU A 142 8.19 9.61 7.18
C LEU A 142 8.57 8.55 6.15
N SER A 143 7.65 7.66 5.80
CA SER A 143 7.92 6.63 4.79
C SER A 143 8.20 7.24 3.42
N THR A 144 7.51 8.33 3.05
CA THR A 144 7.78 9.08 1.82
C THR A 144 9.20 9.63 1.82
N ALA A 145 9.61 10.31 2.88
CA ALA A 145 10.94 10.90 3.00
C ALA A 145 12.04 9.81 2.95
N VAL A 146 11.89 8.75 3.73
CA VAL A 146 12.84 7.63 3.77
C VAL A 146 12.88 6.93 2.41
N ALA A 147 11.74 6.56 1.85
CA ALA A 147 11.65 5.84 0.58
C ALA A 147 12.29 6.64 -0.57
N SER A 148 12.02 7.95 -0.65
CA SER A 148 12.65 8.82 -1.66
C SER A 148 14.16 8.96 -1.46
N SER A 149 14.62 9.05 -0.21
CA SER A 149 16.05 9.19 0.10
C SER A 149 16.85 7.93 -0.24
N VAL A 150 16.27 6.74 -0.02
CA VAL A 150 16.97 5.47 -0.26
C VAL A 150 16.74 4.90 -1.66
N ALA A 151 15.75 5.39 -2.41
CA ALA A 151 15.41 4.89 -3.73
C ALA A 151 16.59 4.92 -4.70
N VAL A 152 17.23 6.07 -4.85
CA VAL A 152 18.37 6.25 -5.76
C VAL A 152 19.60 5.44 -5.31
N PRO A 153 20.05 5.47 -4.04
CA PRO A 153 21.12 4.62 -3.55
C PRO A 153 20.87 3.12 -3.79
N ILE A 154 19.68 2.63 -3.48
CA ILE A 154 19.34 1.21 -3.68
C ILE A 154 19.37 0.86 -5.17
N THR A 155 18.77 1.69 -6.03
CA THR A 155 18.75 1.44 -7.48
C THR A 155 20.16 1.43 -8.07
N LYS A 156 21.05 2.31 -7.62
CA LYS A 156 22.46 2.31 -8.06
C LYS A 156 23.25 1.13 -7.54
N ALA A 157 22.96 0.64 -6.34
CA ALA A 157 23.67 -0.48 -5.73
C ALA A 157 23.22 -1.84 -6.28
N THR A 158 21.96 -1.96 -6.70
CA THR A 158 21.38 -3.22 -7.19
C THR A 158 20.83 -3.08 -8.61
N SER A 159 19.62 -2.57 -8.71
CA SER A 159 18.88 -2.25 -9.93
C SER A 159 17.52 -1.65 -9.53
N TRP A 160 16.76 -1.14 -10.50
CA TRP A 160 15.38 -0.71 -10.22
C TRP A 160 14.47 -1.88 -9.79
N GLN A 161 14.72 -3.11 -10.28
CA GLN A 161 14.02 -4.32 -9.82
C GLN A 161 14.34 -4.62 -8.35
N GLY A 162 15.58 -4.45 -7.92
CA GLY A 162 15.97 -4.61 -6.51
C GLY A 162 15.18 -3.69 -5.57
N LEU A 163 14.98 -2.44 -5.98
CA LEU A 163 14.15 -1.48 -5.25
C LEU A 163 12.69 -1.96 -5.17
N VAL A 164 12.12 -2.45 -6.28
CA VAL A 164 10.75 -2.99 -6.31
C VAL A 164 10.61 -4.22 -5.40
N TRP A 165 11.63 -5.07 -5.31
CA TRP A 165 11.63 -6.20 -4.37
C TRP A 165 11.65 -5.75 -2.91
N VAL A 166 12.37 -4.67 -2.57
CA VAL A 166 12.32 -4.07 -1.22
C VAL A 166 10.89 -3.59 -0.91
N LEU A 167 10.24 -2.91 -1.86
CA LEU A 167 8.84 -2.47 -1.69
C LEU A 167 7.87 -3.65 -1.54
N THR A 168 8.10 -4.72 -2.29
CA THR A 168 7.31 -5.97 -2.17
C THR A 168 7.49 -6.59 -0.78
N ALA A 169 8.72 -6.60 -0.25
CA ALA A 169 8.99 -7.08 1.11
C ALA A 169 8.26 -6.25 2.17
N VAL A 170 8.19 -4.93 2.01
CA VAL A 170 7.42 -4.04 2.91
C VAL A 170 5.93 -4.36 2.86
N CYS A 171 5.36 -4.58 1.67
CA CYS A 171 3.97 -5.00 1.51
C CYS A 171 3.71 -6.38 2.16
N ALA A 172 4.62 -7.33 1.97
CA ALA A 172 4.54 -8.66 2.57
C ALA A 172 4.63 -8.59 4.10
N LEU A 173 5.50 -7.73 4.64
CA LEU A 173 5.59 -7.51 6.09
C LEU A 173 4.27 -6.96 6.65
N ALA A 174 3.67 -5.97 5.97
CA ALA A 174 2.38 -5.44 6.36
C ALA A 174 1.28 -6.52 6.34
N LEU A 175 1.31 -7.40 5.32
CA LEU A 175 0.40 -8.55 5.21
C LEU A 175 0.57 -9.50 6.42
N VAL A 176 1.79 -9.88 6.75
CA VAL A 176 2.08 -10.79 7.88
C VAL A 176 1.62 -10.21 9.21
N VAL A 177 1.92 -8.93 9.45
CA VAL A 177 1.50 -8.24 10.70
C VAL A 177 -0.01 -8.04 10.75
N TRP A 178 -0.69 -7.98 9.58
CA TRP A 178 -2.14 -7.86 9.53
C TRP A 178 -2.89 -9.17 9.78
N LEU A 179 -2.30 -10.33 9.49
CA LEU A 179 -2.91 -11.65 9.64
C LEU A 179 -3.57 -11.91 11.01
N PRO A 180 -2.94 -11.58 12.16
CA PRO A 180 -3.56 -11.79 13.47
C PRO A 180 -4.86 -11.01 13.67
N ASN A 181 -4.98 -9.83 13.06
CA ASN A 181 -6.17 -8.99 13.18
C ASN A 181 -7.41 -9.65 12.54
N VAL A 182 -7.23 -10.44 11.48
CA VAL A 182 -8.32 -11.17 10.81
C VAL A 182 -8.74 -12.42 11.61
N ARG A 183 -7.78 -13.11 12.25
CA ARG A 183 -8.05 -14.34 13.00
C ARG A 183 -8.89 -14.11 14.27
N GLN A 184 -8.81 -12.93 14.88
CA GLN A 184 -9.57 -12.61 16.09
C GLN A 184 -11.09 -12.39 15.84
N ILE A 185 -11.51 -12.34 14.58
CA ILE A 185 -12.93 -12.15 14.20
C ILE A 185 -13.61 -13.49 13.86
N ILE A 186 -12.85 -14.58 13.74
CA ILE A 186 -13.36 -15.90 13.35
C ILE A 186 -13.75 -16.76 14.58
N ILE A 187 -13.46 -16.30 15.80
CA ILE A 187 -13.87 -16.91 17.06
C ILE A 187 -14.97 -16.07 17.72
#